data_6a4820625952a24439d0dff560fa3618
#
_entry.id   6a4820625952a24439d0dff560fa3618
#
_cell.length_a   1.000
_cell.length_b   1.000
_cell.length_c   1.000
_cell.angle_alpha   90.00
_cell.angle_beta   90.00
_cell.angle_gamma   90.00
#
_symmetry.space_group_name_H-M   'P 1'
#
loop_
_entity.id
_entity.type
_entity.pdbx_description
1 polymer ?
#
loop_
_entity_poly.entity_id
_entity_poly.type
_entity_poly.pdbx_seq_one_letter_code
_entity_poly.pdbx_strand_id
1 'polypeptide(L)'
;MIADDVVSVAGRAKLLDVLAVVSAGPPADVVELTTWIAWRWSGPRVAVLRSASAPNHVPPSEARFEVGESRLGPGSVGVRVIRQPPLLDRRAQVAALCATSGSTIVCVADAGRSRALAAYLSAQGREVALLHSFEPDAVRTQGWRRAARGGCIVVGGRIAALAPVPDLQAAIVVDDADEALQEERSPTWHARDVLHERATRAGVPFAVCSPVPTVEALVAAGGEDRVEKPAPDVEKGGWPRVRVVDRREEPPGSGLLSEALSNALHHAGGLAVCVLNRRGRFRLLVCASCQHLLRWDRPDERPLVCPECGATKLRVLRSGVTRVREELEGLVPGARVVDVDTATAEVPEADIVIGTEAALHRASIRRRRPALVAYLDLDQELLAPRYRAAAQAHWLLTRGAQLLSGRPRRESLLLVQTRIPDHVVVQALVRGDPAPVAEAELDYRRTLAYPPFGALAELAGGDESLAATIAALRERATGVQVFGPADGRALVHAADADALSAALAACLPLGRAIGRVRAVVDPPRV
;
A
#
# COMPACT_ATOMS: atom_id res chain seq x y z
N MET A 1 27.63 -18.13 -7.75
CA MET A 1 28.25 -17.98 -9.08
C MET A 1 28.02 -16.55 -9.53
N ILE A 2 29.10 -15.83 -9.79
CA ILE A 2 29.03 -14.57 -10.54
C ILE A 2 28.88 -15.05 -11.98
N ALA A 3 27.78 -14.70 -12.64
CA ALA A 3 27.58 -15.07 -14.04
C ALA A 3 28.70 -14.45 -14.87
N ASP A 4 29.17 -15.19 -15.88
CA ASP A 4 30.23 -14.77 -16.79
C ASP A 4 29.93 -13.55 -17.65
N ASP A 5 28.73 -12.95 -17.48
CA ASP A 5 28.27 -11.76 -18.17
C ASP A 5 28.51 -10.45 -17.41
N VAL A 6 29.62 -10.31 -16.72
CA VAL A 6 30.11 -8.98 -16.32
C VAL A 6 30.70 -8.32 -17.56
N VAL A 7 29.83 -7.88 -18.46
CA VAL A 7 30.16 -6.95 -19.54
C VAL A 7 30.89 -5.76 -18.93
N SER A 8 32.07 -5.50 -19.42
CA SER A 8 33.03 -4.47 -19.01
C SER A 8 32.36 -3.27 -18.34
N VAL A 9 32.60 -3.10 -17.05
CA VAL A 9 32.40 -1.82 -16.40
C VAL A 9 33.41 -0.87 -17.04
N ALA A 10 32.93 -0.06 -17.96
CA ALA A 10 33.74 1.00 -18.54
C ALA A 10 34.15 1.96 -17.42
N GLY A 11 35.41 1.86 -16.99
CA GLY A 11 35.99 2.74 -15.97
C GLY A 11 36.78 1.98 -14.91
N ARG A 12 38.01 1.65 -15.18
CA ARG A 12 39.17 1.48 -14.27
C ARG A 12 39.01 0.89 -12.85
N ALA A 13 37.92 0.22 -12.50
CA ALA A 13 37.84 -0.55 -11.27
C ALA A 13 38.48 -1.92 -11.52
N LYS A 14 39.61 -2.19 -10.89
CA LYS A 14 40.21 -3.52 -10.86
C LYS A 14 39.29 -4.43 -10.07
N LEU A 15 38.61 -5.35 -10.75
CA LEU A 15 37.86 -6.41 -10.07
C LEU A 15 38.84 -7.27 -9.31
N LEU A 16 38.56 -7.50 -8.04
CA LEU A 16 39.31 -8.42 -7.20
C LEU A 16 38.64 -9.78 -7.22
N ASP A 17 39.42 -10.83 -7.09
CA ASP A 17 38.88 -12.19 -6.94
C ASP A 17 38.04 -12.34 -5.69
N VAL A 18 37.04 -13.20 -5.74
CA VAL A 18 36.22 -13.55 -4.58
C VAL A 18 37.08 -14.40 -3.63
N LEU A 19 37.43 -13.84 -2.48
CA LEU A 19 38.30 -14.51 -1.50
C LEU A 19 37.54 -15.59 -0.71
N ALA A 20 36.26 -15.34 -0.36
CA ALA A 20 35.44 -16.29 0.38
C ALA A 20 33.97 -15.97 0.22
N VAL A 21 33.11 -17.01 0.27
CA VAL A 21 31.67 -16.89 0.43
C VAL A 21 31.34 -17.05 1.91
N VAL A 22 31.04 -15.94 2.59
CA VAL A 22 30.84 -15.93 4.05
C VAL A 22 29.39 -16.06 4.45
N SER A 23 28.43 -15.71 3.59
CA SER A 23 27.00 -15.79 3.89
C SER A 23 26.21 -16.30 2.68
N ALA A 24 25.15 -17.07 2.94
CA ALA A 24 24.20 -17.44 1.91
C ALA A 24 23.39 -16.22 1.44
N GLY A 25 23.16 -16.15 0.14
CA GLY A 25 22.24 -15.21 -0.51
C GLY A 25 20.93 -15.89 -0.90
N PRO A 26 20.02 -15.17 -1.58
CA PRO A 26 18.81 -15.76 -2.13
C PRO A 26 19.12 -16.81 -3.21
N PRO A 27 18.23 -17.81 -3.43
CA PRO A 27 18.40 -18.82 -4.47
C PRO A 27 18.29 -18.24 -5.88
N ALA A 28 18.70 -19.01 -6.88
CA ALA A 28 18.83 -18.56 -8.27
C ALA A 28 17.51 -18.02 -8.84
N ASP A 29 16.38 -18.69 -8.59
CA ASP A 29 15.04 -18.27 -9.02
C ASP A 29 14.66 -16.89 -8.46
N VAL A 30 14.98 -16.62 -7.18
CA VAL A 30 14.76 -15.31 -6.56
C VAL A 30 15.73 -14.28 -7.14
N VAL A 31 17.00 -14.65 -7.43
CA VAL A 31 17.97 -13.77 -8.08
C VAL A 31 17.49 -13.34 -9.46
N GLU A 32 16.94 -14.26 -10.26
CA GLU A 32 16.32 -13.97 -11.56
C GLU A 32 15.08 -13.09 -11.43
N LEU A 33 14.21 -13.40 -10.44
CA LEU A 33 13.05 -12.58 -10.12
C LEU A 33 13.46 -11.13 -9.80
N THR A 34 14.57 -10.91 -9.07
CA THR A 34 15.06 -9.54 -8.79
C THR A 34 15.50 -8.82 -10.05
N THR A 35 15.97 -9.52 -11.08
CA THR A 35 16.30 -8.92 -12.38
C THR A 35 15.05 -8.44 -13.07
N TRP A 36 14.00 -9.27 -13.11
CA TRP A 36 12.71 -8.89 -13.67
C TRP A 36 12.09 -7.69 -12.92
N ILE A 37 12.11 -7.69 -11.58
CA ILE A 37 11.61 -6.57 -10.77
C ILE A 37 12.36 -5.27 -11.10
N ALA A 38 13.69 -5.32 -11.18
CA ALA A 38 14.51 -4.16 -11.49
C ALA A 38 14.19 -3.60 -12.89
N TRP A 39 13.96 -4.46 -13.87
CA TRP A 39 13.56 -4.10 -15.22
C TRP A 39 12.12 -3.55 -15.25
N ARG A 40 11.16 -4.28 -14.67
CA ARG A 40 9.72 -3.93 -14.68
C ARG A 40 9.44 -2.57 -14.01
N TRP A 41 10.14 -2.24 -12.93
CA TRP A 41 9.98 -0.97 -12.19
C TRP A 41 11.18 -0.02 -12.36
N SER A 42 12.04 -0.25 -13.35
CA SER A 42 13.12 0.65 -13.79
C SER A 42 14.01 1.17 -12.65
N GLY A 43 14.33 0.30 -11.68
CA GLY A 43 15.08 0.65 -10.49
C GLY A 43 16.32 -0.22 -10.27
N PRO A 44 17.12 0.08 -9.23
CA PRO A 44 18.37 -0.62 -8.95
C PRO A 44 18.11 -2.03 -8.41
N ARG A 45 18.60 -3.06 -9.13
CA ARG A 45 18.49 -4.47 -8.73
C ARG A 45 19.07 -4.74 -7.34
N VAL A 46 20.14 -4.04 -6.95
CA VAL A 46 20.78 -4.21 -5.63
C VAL A 46 19.83 -3.92 -4.47
N ALA A 47 18.87 -3.02 -4.64
CA ALA A 47 17.87 -2.71 -3.62
C ALA A 47 16.92 -3.91 -3.41
N VAL A 48 16.53 -4.59 -4.48
CA VAL A 48 15.67 -5.78 -4.43
C VAL A 48 16.45 -6.98 -3.85
N LEU A 49 17.68 -7.20 -4.29
CA LEU A 49 18.56 -8.24 -3.75
C LEU A 49 18.77 -8.09 -2.24
N ARG A 50 18.94 -6.85 -1.76
CA ARG A 50 19.05 -6.57 -0.32
C ARG A 50 17.75 -6.95 0.42
N SER A 51 16.60 -6.69 -0.17
CA SER A 51 15.30 -7.07 0.42
C SER A 51 15.05 -8.59 0.40
N ALA A 52 15.65 -9.30 -0.57
CA ALA A 52 15.56 -10.75 -0.70
C ALA A 52 16.55 -11.51 0.21
N SER A 53 17.58 -10.82 0.72
CA SER A 53 18.62 -11.40 1.56
C SER A 53 18.27 -11.37 3.04
N ALA A 54 18.82 -12.30 3.81
CA ALA A 54 18.76 -12.24 5.26
C ALA A 54 19.48 -10.99 5.78
N PRO A 55 18.93 -10.28 6.79
CA PRO A 55 19.59 -9.08 7.33
C PRO A 55 20.89 -9.38 8.08
N ASN A 56 20.98 -10.55 8.72
CA ASN A 56 22.20 -11.01 9.38
C ASN A 56 22.85 -12.17 8.61
N HIS A 57 24.07 -12.49 8.99
CA HIS A 57 24.85 -13.59 8.44
C HIS A 57 24.12 -14.94 8.55
N VAL A 58 24.12 -15.70 7.44
CA VAL A 58 23.61 -17.08 7.35
C VAL A 58 24.70 -17.95 6.77
N PRO A 59 25.25 -18.93 7.53
CA PRO A 59 26.27 -19.84 7.01
C PRO A 59 25.79 -20.56 5.73
N PRO A 60 26.60 -20.69 4.68
CA PRO A 60 26.22 -21.37 3.44
C PRO A 60 25.73 -22.80 3.64
N SER A 61 26.23 -23.49 4.66
CA SER A 61 25.81 -24.85 5.02
C SER A 61 24.36 -24.97 5.51
N GLU A 62 23.76 -23.88 5.97
CA GLU A 62 22.38 -23.85 6.46
C GLU A 62 21.35 -23.53 5.38
N ALA A 63 21.78 -23.02 4.24
CA ALA A 63 20.95 -22.69 3.08
C ALA A 63 21.22 -23.68 1.93
N ARG A 64 20.95 -24.95 2.15
CA ARG A 64 20.95 -25.96 1.08
C ARG A 64 19.64 -25.82 0.31
N PHE A 65 19.69 -25.11 -0.82
CA PHE A 65 18.64 -25.13 -1.81
C PHE A 65 18.79 -26.43 -2.61
N GLU A 66 18.11 -27.49 -2.22
CA GLU A 66 17.88 -28.60 -3.13
C GLU A 66 16.90 -28.07 -4.18
N VAL A 67 17.39 -27.90 -5.38
CA VAL A 67 16.57 -27.54 -6.53
C VAL A 67 15.68 -28.73 -6.80
N GLY A 68 14.47 -28.70 -6.26
CA GLY A 68 13.43 -29.62 -6.70
C GLY A 68 13.21 -29.32 -8.18
N GLU A 69 13.23 -30.35 -9.02
CA GLU A 69 12.93 -30.21 -10.44
C GLU A 69 11.62 -29.42 -10.59
N SER A 70 11.73 -28.23 -11.19
CA SER A 70 10.59 -27.41 -11.53
C SER A 70 9.68 -28.23 -12.42
N ARG A 71 8.55 -28.67 -11.88
CA ARG A 71 7.52 -29.33 -12.67
C ARG A 71 6.79 -28.25 -13.47
N LEU A 72 7.45 -27.74 -14.50
CA LEU A 72 6.83 -26.93 -15.54
C LEU A 72 5.89 -27.81 -16.35
N GLY A 73 4.69 -27.98 -15.85
CA GLY A 73 3.56 -28.29 -16.71
C GLY A 73 2.94 -26.98 -17.20
N PRO A 74 2.67 -26.78 -18.49
CA PRO A 74 1.96 -25.61 -18.98
C PRO A 74 0.46 -25.74 -18.65
N GLY A 75 0.12 -25.56 -17.39
CA GLY A 75 -1.24 -25.33 -16.95
C GLY A 75 -1.39 -23.85 -16.67
N SER A 76 -2.35 -23.16 -17.27
CA SER A 76 -2.71 -21.80 -16.90
C SER A 76 -3.14 -21.84 -15.44
N VAL A 77 -2.23 -21.45 -14.56
CA VAL A 77 -2.52 -21.35 -13.13
C VAL A 77 -3.44 -20.15 -12.96
N GLY A 78 -4.74 -20.44 -12.78
CA GLY A 78 -5.75 -19.42 -12.64
C GLY A 78 -5.51 -18.53 -11.41
N VAL A 79 -5.67 -17.26 -11.57
CA VAL A 79 -5.74 -16.31 -10.46
C VAL A 79 -7.10 -16.45 -9.80
N ARG A 80 -7.11 -16.72 -8.49
CA ARG A 80 -8.34 -16.77 -7.67
C ARG A 80 -8.46 -15.46 -6.90
N VAL A 81 -9.60 -14.80 -7.02
CA VAL A 81 -9.92 -13.63 -6.21
C VAL A 81 -11.09 -13.97 -5.31
N ILE A 82 -10.87 -13.88 -4.01
CA ILE A 82 -11.84 -14.26 -2.98
C ILE A 82 -12.22 -13.01 -2.20
N ARG A 83 -13.48 -12.63 -2.32
CA ARG A 83 -14.05 -11.50 -1.59
C ARG A 83 -14.51 -11.96 -0.22
N GLN A 84 -14.01 -11.29 0.81
CA GLN A 84 -14.36 -11.59 2.18
C GLN A 84 -14.61 -10.29 2.97
N PRO A 85 -15.82 -10.09 3.49
CA PRO A 85 -16.22 -8.88 4.18
C PRO A 85 -15.32 -8.50 5.36
N PRO A 86 -15.20 -7.19 5.71
CA PRO A 86 -14.16 -6.68 6.60
C PRO A 86 -14.29 -7.12 8.06
N LEU A 87 -15.49 -7.45 8.56
CA LEU A 87 -15.70 -7.89 9.94
C LEU A 87 -15.41 -9.38 10.14
N LEU A 88 -15.35 -10.18 9.06
CA LEU A 88 -15.13 -11.62 9.17
C LEU A 88 -13.65 -11.94 9.43
N ASP A 89 -13.43 -13.03 10.18
CA ASP A 89 -12.09 -13.55 10.42
C ASP A 89 -11.59 -14.31 9.18
N ARG A 90 -10.50 -13.82 8.58
CA ARG A 90 -9.93 -14.38 7.35
C ARG A 90 -8.92 -15.47 7.58
N ARG A 91 -8.50 -15.71 8.83
CA ARG A 91 -7.43 -16.66 9.13
C ARG A 91 -7.76 -18.07 8.67
N ALA A 92 -9.00 -18.52 8.89
CA ALA A 92 -9.46 -19.83 8.43
C ALA A 92 -9.48 -19.93 6.89
N GLN A 93 -9.95 -18.90 6.20
CA GLN A 93 -9.96 -18.84 4.74
C GLN A 93 -8.54 -18.90 4.17
N VAL A 94 -7.63 -18.09 4.71
CA VAL A 94 -6.23 -18.08 4.28
C VAL A 94 -5.57 -19.44 4.56
N ALA A 95 -5.85 -20.05 5.72
CA ALA A 95 -5.35 -21.39 6.05
C ALA A 95 -5.82 -22.46 5.05
N ALA A 96 -7.08 -22.37 4.60
CA ALA A 96 -7.64 -23.29 3.62
C ALA A 96 -7.02 -23.14 2.21
N LEU A 97 -6.46 -21.96 1.91
CA LEU A 97 -5.76 -21.70 0.65
C LEU A 97 -4.29 -22.14 0.69
N CYS A 98 -3.72 -22.34 1.88
CA CYS A 98 -2.35 -22.79 2.01
C CYS A 98 -2.21 -24.25 1.54
N ALA A 99 -1.14 -24.54 0.80
CA ALA A 99 -0.82 -25.88 0.35
C ALA A 99 -0.69 -26.87 1.52
N THR A 100 -1.04 -28.13 1.30
CA THR A 100 -0.90 -29.20 2.30
C THR A 100 0.51 -29.75 2.37
N SER A 101 1.30 -29.60 1.30
CA SER A 101 2.71 -30.01 1.20
C SER A 101 3.52 -28.90 0.53
N GLY A 102 4.81 -28.87 0.75
CA GLY A 102 5.69 -27.81 0.26
C GLY A 102 5.44 -26.47 0.95
N SER A 103 5.88 -25.39 0.32
CA SER A 103 5.82 -24.05 0.90
C SER A 103 4.69 -23.21 0.32
N THR A 104 4.11 -22.37 1.17
CA THR A 104 3.17 -21.30 0.75
C THR A 104 3.71 -19.95 1.16
N ILE A 105 3.58 -18.93 0.31
CA ILE A 105 3.89 -17.53 0.66
C ILE A 105 2.59 -16.76 0.84
N VAL A 106 2.43 -16.09 1.99
CA VAL A 106 1.28 -15.25 2.32
C VAL A 106 1.75 -13.84 2.63
N CYS A 107 1.42 -12.88 1.75
CA CYS A 107 1.70 -11.46 1.98
C CYS A 107 0.52 -10.77 2.68
N VAL A 108 0.80 -10.17 3.85
CA VAL A 108 -0.14 -9.38 4.66
C VAL A 108 0.54 -8.09 5.07
N ALA A 109 0.00 -6.95 4.69
CA ALA A 109 0.63 -5.65 4.90
C ALA A 109 0.87 -5.29 6.38
N ASP A 110 -0.09 -5.60 7.25
CA ASP A 110 -0.07 -5.25 8.67
C ASP A 110 0.72 -6.28 9.50
N ALA A 111 1.78 -5.82 10.20
CA ALA A 111 2.63 -6.68 11.02
C ALA A 111 1.87 -7.42 12.13
N GLY A 112 0.90 -6.77 12.77
CA GLY A 112 0.10 -7.40 13.82
C GLY A 112 -0.83 -8.48 13.29
N ARG A 113 -1.39 -8.28 12.09
CA ARG A 113 -2.18 -9.32 11.39
C ARG A 113 -1.30 -10.46 10.90
N SER A 114 -0.10 -10.16 10.40
CA SER A 114 0.90 -11.17 10.04
C SER A 114 1.23 -12.08 11.22
N ARG A 115 1.53 -11.50 12.40
CA ARG A 115 1.78 -12.27 13.64
C ARG A 115 0.56 -13.09 14.08
N ALA A 116 -0.65 -12.51 14.01
CA ALA A 116 -1.88 -13.20 14.38
C ALA A 116 -2.19 -14.38 13.45
N LEU A 117 -1.94 -14.23 12.14
CA LEU A 117 -2.08 -15.32 11.18
C LEU A 117 -1.01 -16.40 11.41
N ALA A 118 0.25 -15.99 11.61
CA ALA A 118 1.34 -16.92 11.92
C ALA A 118 1.04 -17.76 13.17
N ALA A 119 0.60 -17.13 14.25
CA ALA A 119 0.20 -17.81 15.48
C ALA A 119 -0.99 -18.78 15.26
N TYR A 120 -1.99 -18.36 14.47
CA TYR A 120 -3.14 -19.19 14.14
C TYR A 120 -2.73 -20.45 13.35
N LEU A 121 -1.86 -20.32 12.36
CA LEU A 121 -1.35 -21.42 11.55
C LEU A 121 -0.47 -22.36 12.39
N SER A 122 0.40 -21.81 13.24
CA SER A 122 1.23 -22.61 14.16
C SER A 122 0.41 -23.40 15.16
N ALA A 123 -0.70 -22.82 15.66
CA ALA A 123 -1.63 -23.54 16.55
C ALA A 123 -2.34 -24.71 15.86
N GLN A 124 -2.38 -24.73 14.52
CA GLN A 124 -2.87 -25.86 13.71
C GLN A 124 -1.77 -26.88 13.36
N GLY A 125 -0.60 -26.78 13.98
CA GLY A 125 0.53 -27.67 13.71
C GLY A 125 1.28 -27.39 12.41
N ARG A 126 1.04 -26.21 11.76
CA ARG A 126 1.75 -25.84 10.54
C ARG A 126 3.09 -25.20 10.89
N GLU A 127 4.10 -25.54 10.11
CA GLU A 127 5.39 -24.88 10.18
C GLU A 127 5.33 -23.48 9.56
N VAL A 128 5.71 -22.44 10.31
CA VAL A 128 5.58 -21.05 9.87
C VAL A 128 6.92 -20.30 9.94
N ALA A 129 7.20 -19.51 8.90
CA ALA A 129 8.30 -18.54 8.85
C ALA A 129 7.73 -17.12 8.81
N LEU A 130 8.10 -16.26 9.78
CA LEU A 130 7.66 -14.86 9.82
C LEU A 130 8.70 -13.95 9.14
N LEU A 131 8.31 -13.28 8.06
CA LEU A 131 9.15 -12.35 7.30
C LEU A 131 8.45 -10.99 7.12
N HIS A 132 8.57 -10.12 8.11
CA HIS A 132 7.98 -8.77 8.04
C HIS A 132 9.03 -7.70 8.34
N SER A 133 9.03 -6.59 7.58
CA SER A 133 10.03 -5.51 7.70
C SER A 133 10.04 -4.81 9.08
N PHE A 134 8.96 -4.89 9.82
CA PHE A 134 8.86 -4.37 11.21
C PHE A 134 9.31 -5.37 12.28
N GLU A 135 9.73 -6.58 11.90
CA GLU A 135 10.34 -7.50 12.85
C GLU A 135 11.83 -7.19 13.05
N PRO A 136 12.37 -7.47 14.26
CA PRO A 136 13.81 -7.37 14.50
C PRO A 136 14.63 -8.22 13.51
N ASP A 137 15.83 -7.79 13.20
CA ASP A 137 16.72 -8.47 12.24
C ASP A 137 16.99 -9.94 12.58
N ALA A 138 17.09 -10.25 13.88
CA ALA A 138 17.26 -11.63 14.34
C ALA A 138 16.03 -12.51 13.97
N VAL A 139 14.83 -12.00 14.17
CA VAL A 139 13.57 -12.69 13.83
C VAL A 139 13.46 -12.86 12.31
N ARG A 140 13.78 -11.80 11.54
CA ARG A 140 13.79 -11.85 10.07
C ARG A 140 14.81 -12.86 9.54
N THR A 141 16.00 -12.91 10.12
CA THR A 141 17.04 -13.89 9.75
C THR A 141 16.59 -15.31 10.05
N GLN A 142 15.96 -15.54 11.21
CA GLN A 142 15.41 -16.86 11.55
C GLN A 142 14.29 -17.27 10.58
N GLY A 143 13.37 -16.34 10.26
CA GLY A 143 12.31 -16.56 9.27
C GLY A 143 12.88 -16.87 7.89
N TRP A 144 13.91 -16.15 7.45
CA TRP A 144 14.61 -16.39 6.19
C TRP A 144 15.25 -17.80 6.15
N ARG A 145 15.98 -18.19 7.22
CA ARG A 145 16.57 -19.54 7.35
C ARG A 145 15.50 -20.64 7.32
N ARG A 146 14.37 -20.39 7.98
CA ARG A 146 13.25 -21.37 7.99
C ARG A 146 12.65 -21.50 6.60
N ALA A 147 12.42 -20.38 5.90
CA ALA A 147 11.93 -20.38 4.53
C ALA A 147 12.88 -21.11 3.56
N ALA A 148 14.18 -20.91 3.72
CA ALA A 148 15.20 -21.54 2.88
C ALA A 148 15.25 -23.08 2.98
N ARG A 149 14.70 -23.66 4.04
CA ARG A 149 14.57 -25.13 4.21
C ARG A 149 13.36 -25.71 3.51
N GLY A 150 12.42 -24.89 3.06
CA GLY A 150 11.15 -25.34 2.47
C GLY A 150 10.16 -25.96 3.44
N GLY A 151 9.06 -26.49 2.93
CA GLY A 151 8.01 -27.17 3.72
C GLY A 151 7.36 -26.28 4.78
N CYS A 152 7.17 -24.99 4.53
CA CYS A 152 6.61 -24.06 5.51
C CYS A 152 5.68 -23.02 4.89
N ILE A 153 4.87 -22.39 5.73
CA ILE A 153 4.09 -21.22 5.36
C ILE A 153 4.87 -19.98 5.73
N VAL A 154 5.30 -19.19 4.74
CA VAL A 154 5.91 -17.88 4.96
C VAL A 154 4.81 -16.85 5.09
N VAL A 155 4.74 -16.18 6.24
CA VAL A 155 3.78 -15.09 6.49
C VAL A 155 4.56 -13.80 6.68
N GLY A 156 4.17 -12.72 6.00
CA GLY A 156 4.88 -11.45 6.19
C GLY A 156 4.34 -10.31 5.34
N GLY A 157 5.06 -9.18 5.37
CA GLY A 157 4.78 -8.03 4.52
C GLY A 157 5.29 -8.23 3.09
N ARG A 158 5.46 -7.12 2.35
CA ARG A 158 5.93 -7.18 0.94
C ARG A 158 7.23 -7.98 0.75
N ILE A 159 8.16 -7.93 1.70
CA ILE A 159 9.43 -8.67 1.59
C ILE A 159 9.24 -10.20 1.59
N ALA A 160 8.13 -10.72 2.11
CA ALA A 160 7.82 -12.14 2.07
C ALA A 160 7.66 -12.66 0.63
N ALA A 161 7.27 -11.80 -0.33
CA ALA A 161 7.23 -12.16 -1.74
C ALA A 161 8.58 -12.63 -2.30
N LEU A 162 9.68 -12.22 -1.65
CA LEU A 162 11.05 -12.57 -2.01
C LEU A 162 11.64 -13.67 -1.12
N ALA A 163 10.82 -14.37 -0.35
CA ALA A 163 11.27 -15.44 0.55
C ALA A 163 12.01 -16.56 -0.21
N PRO A 164 13.10 -17.12 0.34
CA PRO A 164 13.95 -18.09 -0.36
C PRO A 164 13.40 -19.53 -0.32
N VAL A 165 12.09 -19.72 -0.55
CA VAL A 165 11.50 -21.07 -0.51
C VAL A 165 11.86 -21.84 -1.78
N PRO A 166 12.37 -23.11 -1.66
CA PRO A 166 12.77 -23.93 -2.80
C PRO A 166 11.60 -24.69 -3.44
N ASP A 167 10.49 -24.83 -2.73
CA ASP A 167 9.39 -25.74 -3.03
C ASP A 167 8.02 -25.03 -2.99
N LEU A 168 7.93 -23.85 -3.64
CA LEU A 168 6.68 -23.06 -3.67
C LEU A 168 5.52 -23.87 -4.26
N GLN A 169 4.39 -23.94 -3.55
CA GLN A 169 3.17 -24.65 -3.96
C GLN A 169 1.93 -23.77 -3.98
N ALA A 170 1.95 -22.61 -3.33
CA ALA A 170 0.88 -21.62 -3.40
C ALA A 170 1.38 -20.23 -3.04
N ALA A 171 0.76 -19.20 -3.60
CA ALA A 171 1.04 -17.80 -3.30
C ALA A 171 -0.26 -17.07 -3.00
N ILE A 172 -0.29 -16.28 -1.90
CA ILE A 172 -1.50 -15.64 -1.41
C ILE A 172 -1.18 -14.18 -1.05
N VAL A 173 -2.05 -13.26 -1.44
CA VAL A 173 -2.02 -11.86 -1.00
C VAL A 173 -3.30 -11.54 -0.26
N VAL A 174 -3.17 -10.94 0.91
CA VAL A 174 -4.30 -10.51 1.73
C VAL A 174 -4.35 -8.99 1.73
N ASP A 175 -5.53 -8.44 1.40
CA ASP A 175 -5.75 -7.00 1.34
C ASP A 175 -4.81 -6.30 0.32
N ASP A 176 -4.85 -6.76 -0.92
CA ASP A 176 -3.99 -6.31 -2.03
C ASP A 176 -4.10 -4.81 -2.35
N ALA A 177 -5.16 -4.15 -1.88
CA ALA A 177 -5.35 -2.71 -1.98
C ALA A 177 -4.52 -1.91 -0.95
N ASP A 178 -3.87 -2.57 0.02
CA ASP A 178 -3.07 -1.89 1.04
C ASP A 178 -1.75 -1.35 0.46
N GLU A 179 -1.60 -0.02 0.46
CA GLU A 179 -0.41 0.64 -0.12
C GLU A 179 0.92 0.17 0.52
N ALA A 180 0.90 -0.39 1.74
CA ALA A 180 2.11 -0.93 2.36
C ALA A 180 2.65 -2.21 1.68
N LEU A 181 1.89 -2.83 0.77
CA LEU A 181 2.36 -3.89 -0.10
C LEU A 181 3.16 -3.37 -1.30
N GLN A 182 3.17 -2.06 -1.55
CA GLN A 182 4.02 -1.43 -2.54
C GLN A 182 5.30 -0.87 -1.89
N GLU A 183 6.45 -1.02 -2.56
CA GLU A 183 7.70 -0.41 -2.13
C GLU A 183 7.70 1.08 -2.46
N GLU A 184 8.01 1.91 -1.46
CA GLU A 184 8.04 3.37 -1.62
C GLU A 184 9.32 3.86 -2.31
N ARG A 185 10.41 3.10 -2.19
CA ARG A 185 11.71 3.41 -2.78
C ARG A 185 11.83 2.74 -4.14
N SER A 186 12.64 3.31 -5.02
CA SER A 186 12.91 2.69 -6.32
C SER A 186 13.74 1.40 -6.17
N PRO A 187 13.32 0.32 -6.83
CA PRO A 187 12.12 0.12 -7.66
C PRO A 187 10.84 0.02 -6.82
N THR A 188 9.76 0.64 -7.30
CA THR A 188 8.48 0.77 -6.60
C THR A 188 7.54 -0.43 -6.82
N TRP A 189 8.07 -1.64 -6.67
CA TRP A 189 7.36 -2.88 -6.92
C TRP A 189 6.24 -3.16 -5.92
N HIS A 190 5.21 -3.86 -6.37
CA HIS A 190 4.08 -4.29 -5.55
C HIS A 190 4.13 -5.79 -5.28
N ALA A 191 3.90 -6.21 -4.03
CA ALA A 191 3.98 -7.61 -3.62
C ALA A 191 3.01 -8.53 -4.37
N ARG A 192 1.80 -8.04 -4.72
CA ARG A 192 0.82 -8.77 -5.52
C ARG A 192 1.42 -9.17 -6.87
N ASP A 193 2.00 -8.21 -7.58
CA ASP A 193 2.50 -8.43 -8.93
C ASP A 193 3.74 -9.34 -8.92
N VAL A 194 4.62 -9.15 -7.92
CA VAL A 194 5.81 -10.01 -7.74
C VAL A 194 5.41 -11.44 -7.38
N LEU A 195 4.42 -11.64 -6.51
CA LEU A 195 3.93 -12.97 -6.16
C LEU A 195 3.19 -13.64 -7.32
N HIS A 196 2.42 -12.89 -8.09
CA HIS A 196 1.75 -13.40 -9.29
C HIS A 196 2.77 -13.90 -10.31
N GLU A 197 3.79 -13.09 -10.63
CA GLU A 197 4.89 -13.49 -11.51
C GLU A 197 5.62 -14.73 -10.99
N ARG A 198 5.92 -14.76 -9.69
CA ARG A 198 6.59 -15.89 -9.07
C ARG A 198 5.75 -17.17 -9.11
N ALA A 199 4.45 -17.07 -8.84
CA ALA A 199 3.52 -18.18 -8.94
C ALA A 199 3.41 -18.70 -10.39
N THR A 200 3.39 -17.79 -11.36
CA THR A 200 3.37 -18.11 -12.79
C THR A 200 4.63 -18.89 -13.19
N ARG A 201 5.82 -18.41 -12.78
CA ARG A 201 7.10 -19.12 -13.05
C ARG A 201 7.16 -20.49 -12.40
N ALA A 202 6.60 -20.62 -11.20
CA ALA A 202 6.57 -21.90 -10.47
C ALA A 202 5.44 -22.83 -10.93
N GLY A 203 4.48 -22.37 -11.73
CA GLY A 203 3.30 -23.15 -12.15
C GLY A 203 2.35 -23.48 -10.99
N VAL A 204 2.22 -22.60 -9.98
CA VAL A 204 1.44 -22.83 -8.77
C VAL A 204 0.28 -21.83 -8.62
N PRO A 205 -0.78 -22.17 -7.86
CA PRO A 205 -1.94 -21.29 -7.67
C PRO A 205 -1.56 -19.96 -7.00
N PHE A 206 -2.18 -18.89 -7.51
CA PHE A 206 -2.12 -17.55 -6.92
C PHE A 206 -3.51 -17.11 -6.47
N ALA A 207 -3.63 -16.60 -5.24
CA ALA A 207 -4.90 -16.14 -4.69
C ALA A 207 -4.78 -14.74 -4.05
N VAL A 208 -5.84 -13.95 -4.23
CA VAL A 208 -6.04 -12.66 -3.56
C VAL A 208 -7.26 -12.78 -2.64
N CYS A 209 -7.08 -12.44 -1.36
CA CYS A 209 -8.13 -12.44 -0.34
C CYS A 209 -8.36 -11.01 0.13
N SER A 210 -9.45 -10.35 -0.26
CA SER A 210 -9.68 -8.94 0.05
C SER A 210 -11.19 -8.64 0.15
N PRO A 211 -11.64 -7.71 1.02
CA PRO A 211 -13.02 -7.20 0.96
C PRO A 211 -13.29 -6.39 -0.30
N VAL A 212 -12.25 -5.71 -0.80
CA VAL A 212 -12.27 -4.82 -1.96
C VAL A 212 -11.04 -5.11 -2.82
N PRO A 213 -11.06 -6.18 -3.61
CA PRO A 213 -9.95 -6.52 -4.49
C PRO A 213 -9.62 -5.39 -5.45
N THR A 214 -8.34 -5.21 -5.77
CA THR A 214 -7.90 -4.19 -6.72
C THR A 214 -8.33 -4.51 -8.15
N VAL A 215 -8.43 -3.49 -9.00
CA VAL A 215 -8.71 -3.67 -10.44
C VAL A 215 -7.66 -4.57 -11.10
N GLU A 216 -6.41 -4.45 -10.68
CA GLU A 216 -5.31 -5.29 -11.17
C GLU A 216 -5.55 -6.78 -10.85
N ALA A 217 -6.01 -7.10 -9.63
CA ALA A 217 -6.35 -8.47 -9.27
C ALA A 217 -7.58 -8.98 -10.04
N LEU A 218 -8.59 -8.12 -10.21
CA LEU A 218 -9.81 -8.46 -10.97
C LEU A 218 -9.50 -8.76 -12.43
N VAL A 219 -8.68 -7.94 -13.08
CA VAL A 219 -8.27 -8.16 -14.48
C VAL A 219 -7.45 -9.45 -14.61
N ALA A 220 -6.54 -9.72 -13.68
CA ALA A 220 -5.78 -10.95 -13.67
C ALA A 220 -6.64 -12.20 -13.49
N ALA A 221 -7.78 -12.10 -12.78
CA ALA A 221 -8.75 -13.19 -12.61
C ALA A 221 -9.73 -13.33 -13.78
N GLY A 222 -9.77 -12.37 -14.71
CA GLY A 222 -10.69 -12.37 -15.86
C GLY A 222 -11.97 -11.56 -15.64
N GLY A 223 -12.03 -10.72 -14.61
CA GLY A 223 -13.12 -9.79 -14.32
C GLY A 223 -13.86 -10.02 -12.99
N GLU A 224 -14.76 -9.11 -12.65
CA GLU A 224 -15.55 -9.16 -11.42
C GLU A 224 -16.46 -10.40 -11.34
N ASP A 225 -16.91 -10.94 -12.47
CA ASP A 225 -17.73 -12.15 -12.54
C ASP A 225 -16.98 -13.42 -12.09
N ARG A 226 -15.67 -13.38 -12.05
CA ARG A 226 -14.80 -14.50 -11.60
C ARG A 226 -14.46 -14.43 -10.12
N VAL A 227 -14.92 -13.40 -9.41
CA VAL A 227 -14.68 -13.26 -7.97
C VAL A 227 -15.51 -14.29 -7.20
N GLU A 228 -14.86 -15.05 -6.35
CA GLU A 228 -15.51 -15.91 -5.38
C GLU A 228 -16.14 -15.05 -4.27
N LYS A 229 -17.47 -14.99 -4.25
CA LYS A 229 -18.25 -14.14 -3.35
C LYS A 229 -18.92 -14.98 -2.27
N PRO A 230 -19.02 -14.48 -1.03
CA PRO A 230 -19.86 -15.13 -0.03
C PRO A 230 -21.36 -14.96 -0.39
N ALA A 231 -22.23 -15.67 0.29
CA ALA A 231 -23.67 -15.47 0.14
C ALA A 231 -24.05 -14.02 0.47
N PRO A 232 -25.07 -13.42 -0.18
CA PRO A 232 -25.42 -11.99 -0.03
C PRO A 232 -25.70 -11.54 1.39
N ASP A 233 -26.30 -12.40 2.22
CA ASP A 233 -26.54 -12.16 3.63
C ASP A 233 -25.25 -12.13 4.46
N VAL A 234 -24.30 -13.02 4.16
CA VAL A 234 -22.96 -13.05 4.76
C VAL A 234 -22.15 -11.83 4.34
N GLU A 235 -22.21 -11.46 3.05
CA GLU A 235 -21.57 -10.25 2.52
C GLU A 235 -22.05 -9.02 3.29
N LYS A 236 -23.36 -8.77 3.28
CA LYS A 236 -23.98 -7.62 3.95
C LYS A 236 -23.78 -7.66 5.47
N GLY A 237 -23.91 -8.84 6.08
CA GLY A 237 -23.71 -9.05 7.51
C GLY A 237 -22.27 -8.83 7.98
N GLY A 238 -21.30 -9.03 7.10
CA GLY A 238 -19.88 -8.85 7.35
C GLY A 238 -19.38 -7.40 7.22
N TRP A 239 -20.26 -6.43 6.94
CA TRP A 239 -19.99 -4.99 7.02
C TRP A 239 -20.57 -4.39 8.30
N PRO A 240 -19.96 -3.34 8.90
CA PRO A 240 -20.50 -2.67 10.06
C PRO A 240 -21.83 -1.97 9.74
N ARG A 241 -22.53 -1.47 10.76
CA ARG A 241 -23.59 -0.51 10.53
C ARG A 241 -22.99 0.78 10.01
N VAL A 242 -23.57 1.33 8.95
CA VAL A 242 -23.11 2.55 8.31
C VAL A 242 -24.14 3.66 8.56
N ARG A 243 -23.65 4.84 8.93
CA ARG A 243 -24.41 6.07 9.00
C ARG A 243 -23.76 7.12 8.12
N VAL A 244 -24.43 7.51 7.07
CA VAL A 244 -24.03 8.63 6.21
C VAL A 244 -24.67 9.90 6.76
N VAL A 245 -23.86 10.93 6.95
CA VAL A 245 -24.28 12.28 7.32
C VAL A 245 -24.17 13.13 6.07
N ASP A 246 -25.31 13.45 5.48
CA ASP A 246 -25.41 14.34 4.33
C ASP A 246 -25.20 15.78 4.76
N ARG A 247 -24.19 16.41 4.20
CA ARG A 247 -23.79 17.79 4.51
C ARG A 247 -24.03 18.77 3.37
N ARG A 248 -24.82 18.42 2.36
CA ARG A 248 -25.09 19.28 1.19
C ARG A 248 -25.75 20.61 1.58
N GLU A 249 -26.68 20.56 2.53
CA GLU A 249 -27.46 21.70 3.01
C GLU A 249 -26.69 22.60 4.00
N GLU A 250 -25.53 22.13 4.50
CA GLU A 250 -24.76 22.90 5.47
C GLU A 250 -23.97 24.04 4.79
N PRO A 251 -23.99 25.26 5.34
CA PRO A 251 -23.21 26.37 4.79
C PRO A 251 -21.72 26.04 4.69
N PRO A 252 -21.00 26.57 3.70
CA PRO A 252 -19.55 26.49 3.66
C PRO A 252 -18.94 27.06 4.95
N GLY A 253 -18.07 26.29 5.61
CA GLY A 253 -17.41 26.71 6.85
C GLY A 253 -18.14 26.37 8.14
N SER A 254 -19.26 25.61 8.12
CA SER A 254 -19.99 25.14 9.32
C SER A 254 -19.18 24.19 10.24
N GLY A 255 -17.88 24.02 9.98
CA GLY A 255 -17.01 23.14 10.77
C GLY A 255 -17.08 21.67 10.34
N LEU A 256 -16.42 20.80 11.08
CA LEU A 256 -16.37 19.37 10.80
C LEU A 256 -17.24 18.53 11.72
N LEU A 257 -17.76 19.11 12.79
CA LEU A 257 -18.49 18.39 13.84
C LEU A 257 -20.00 18.60 13.67
N SER A 258 -20.66 17.62 13.03
CA SER A 258 -22.11 17.61 12.91
C SER A 258 -22.79 17.16 14.21
N GLU A 259 -24.07 17.52 14.40
CA GLU A 259 -24.89 17.02 15.49
C GLU A 259 -24.96 15.48 15.49
N ALA A 260 -25.04 14.88 14.30
CA ALA A 260 -25.06 13.42 14.14
C ALA A 260 -23.77 12.75 14.62
N LEU A 261 -22.60 13.39 14.42
CA LEU A 261 -21.32 12.93 14.95
C LEU A 261 -21.29 13.10 16.48
N SER A 262 -21.72 14.27 17.01
CA SER A 262 -21.80 14.52 18.44
C SER A 262 -22.61 13.43 19.15
N ASN A 263 -23.80 13.17 18.66
CA ASN A 263 -24.66 12.11 19.19
C ASN A 263 -24.01 10.72 19.11
N ALA A 264 -23.30 10.41 18.02
CA ALA A 264 -22.60 9.14 17.88
C ALA A 264 -21.44 8.99 18.88
N LEU A 265 -20.71 10.07 19.16
CA LEU A 265 -19.60 10.08 20.12
C LEU A 265 -20.09 9.89 21.55
N HIS A 266 -21.17 10.59 21.95
CA HIS A 266 -21.77 10.44 23.29
C HIS A 266 -22.29 9.01 23.55
N HIS A 267 -22.74 8.30 22.51
CA HIS A 267 -23.34 6.97 22.63
C HIS A 267 -22.40 5.84 22.12
N ALA A 268 -21.12 6.12 21.91
CA ALA A 268 -20.22 5.16 21.28
C ALA A 268 -20.01 3.84 22.06
N GLY A 269 -20.24 3.82 23.37
CA GLY A 269 -20.08 2.60 24.19
C GLY A 269 -18.67 2.01 24.20
N GLY A 270 -17.64 2.80 23.83
CA GLY A 270 -16.23 2.40 23.76
C GLY A 270 -15.40 3.38 22.94
N LEU A 271 -14.16 3.00 22.65
CA LEU A 271 -13.23 3.83 21.87
C LEU A 271 -13.85 4.29 20.55
N ALA A 272 -13.83 5.60 20.31
CA ALA A 272 -14.14 6.21 19.03
C ALA A 272 -12.85 6.62 18.29
N VAL A 273 -12.81 6.40 16.97
CA VAL A 273 -11.70 6.81 16.10
C VAL A 273 -12.23 7.77 15.04
N CYS A 274 -11.81 9.03 15.11
CA CYS A 274 -12.13 10.06 14.15
C CYS A 274 -11.01 10.18 13.12
N VAL A 275 -11.34 10.02 11.85
CA VAL A 275 -10.38 10.09 10.73
C VAL A 275 -10.56 11.41 9.98
N LEU A 276 -9.47 12.15 9.88
CA LEU A 276 -9.40 13.40 9.13
C LEU A 276 -8.14 13.41 8.27
N ASN A 277 -8.27 13.03 7.03
CA ASN A 277 -7.17 13.00 6.06
C ASN A 277 -6.92 14.37 5.44
N ARG A 278 -6.86 15.43 6.24
CA ARG A 278 -6.36 16.70 5.74
C ARG A 278 -4.89 16.59 5.43
N ARG A 279 -4.56 16.18 4.22
CA ARG A 279 -3.22 16.27 3.65
C ARG A 279 -2.94 17.74 3.29
N GLY A 280 -2.68 18.54 4.29
CA GLY A 280 -1.93 19.77 4.07
C GLY A 280 -0.45 19.44 4.08
N ARG A 281 0.15 19.10 2.94
CA ARG A 281 1.60 19.30 2.72
C ARG A 281 1.96 20.78 2.86
N PHE A 282 0.96 21.63 2.93
CA PHE A 282 1.10 23.07 3.05
C PHE A 282 0.98 23.46 4.51
N ARG A 283 2.03 24.02 5.08
CA ARG A 283 1.88 24.81 6.31
C ARG A 283 1.17 26.09 5.91
N LEU A 284 -0.06 26.26 6.36
CA LEU A 284 -0.69 27.57 6.33
C LEU A 284 -0.01 28.43 7.39
N LEU A 285 0.69 29.44 6.92
CA LEU A 285 1.26 30.48 7.77
C LEU A 285 0.38 31.72 7.67
N VAL A 286 0.19 32.39 8.78
CA VAL A 286 -0.47 33.70 8.83
C VAL A 286 0.54 34.74 9.28
N CYS A 287 0.64 35.81 8.53
CA CYS A 287 1.42 36.97 8.95
C CYS A 287 0.75 37.63 10.16
N ALA A 288 1.50 37.80 11.24
CA ALA A 288 0.97 38.50 12.43
C ALA A 288 0.69 39.98 12.20
N SER A 289 1.29 40.59 11.17
CA SER A 289 1.18 42.03 10.87
C SER A 289 0.04 42.33 9.89
N CYS A 290 -0.04 41.63 8.75
CA CYS A 290 -1.03 41.96 7.70
C CYS A 290 -2.12 40.89 7.53
N GLN A 291 -2.10 39.83 8.33
CA GLN A 291 -3.04 38.71 8.28
C GLN A 291 -3.01 37.94 6.94
N HIS A 292 -2.02 38.20 6.08
CA HIS A 292 -1.88 37.48 4.82
C HIS A 292 -1.67 35.98 5.07
N LEU A 293 -2.43 35.14 4.34
CA LEU A 293 -2.36 33.69 4.39
C LEU A 293 -1.35 33.18 3.37
N LEU A 294 -0.25 32.62 3.87
CA LEU A 294 0.76 31.97 3.03
C LEU A 294 0.51 30.45 2.98
N ARG A 295 0.38 29.93 1.78
CA ARG A 295 0.51 28.48 1.54
C ARG A 295 1.98 28.17 1.36
N TRP A 296 2.55 27.41 2.29
CA TRP A 296 3.95 27.03 2.25
C TRP A 296 4.08 25.53 1.95
N ASP A 297 4.63 25.19 0.80
CA ASP A 297 4.72 23.83 0.26
C ASP A 297 6.07 23.13 0.54
N ARG A 298 7.03 23.85 1.15
CA ARG A 298 8.33 23.33 1.54
C ARG A 298 8.38 23.09 3.06
N PRO A 299 8.03 21.89 3.54
CA PRO A 299 7.92 21.62 4.98
C PRO A 299 9.23 21.78 5.74
N ASP A 300 10.37 21.64 5.06
CA ASP A 300 11.70 21.67 5.66
C ASP A 300 12.34 23.07 5.63
N GLU A 301 11.75 24.03 4.91
CA GLU A 301 12.19 25.42 4.87
C GLU A 301 11.13 26.31 5.51
N ARG A 302 11.55 27.33 6.23
CA ARG A 302 10.66 28.36 6.81
C ARG A 302 10.84 29.65 6.03
N PRO A 303 9.77 30.27 5.48
CA PRO A 303 9.92 31.57 4.87
C PRO A 303 10.39 32.55 5.95
N LEU A 304 11.41 33.33 5.62
CA LEU A 304 12.01 34.29 6.56
C LEU A 304 11.12 35.51 6.75
N VAL A 305 10.33 35.87 5.72
CA VAL A 305 9.51 37.09 5.69
C VAL A 305 8.16 36.85 5.01
N CYS A 306 7.16 37.63 5.36
CA CYS A 306 5.90 37.70 4.65
C CYS A 306 6.09 38.30 3.26
N PRO A 307 5.65 37.64 2.16
CA PRO A 307 5.80 38.19 0.82
C PRO A 307 4.97 39.45 0.58
N GLU A 308 3.91 39.68 1.37
CA GLU A 308 3.01 40.81 1.21
C GLU A 308 3.53 42.09 1.93
N CYS A 309 4.01 41.94 3.16
CA CYS A 309 4.38 43.10 3.98
C CYS A 309 5.82 43.05 4.52
N GLY A 310 6.61 42.02 4.19
CA GLY A 310 8.01 41.91 4.65
C GLY A 310 8.18 41.56 6.13
N ALA A 311 7.11 41.40 6.92
CA ALA A 311 7.22 41.14 8.35
C ALA A 311 7.77 39.73 8.61
N THR A 312 8.61 39.59 9.65
CA THR A 312 9.25 38.31 10.02
C THR A 312 8.41 37.46 10.96
N LYS A 313 7.35 38.02 11.57
CA LYS A 313 6.46 37.29 12.48
C LYS A 313 5.40 36.53 11.71
N LEU A 314 5.74 35.28 11.33
CA LEU A 314 4.80 34.32 10.72
C LEU A 314 4.38 33.30 11.77
N ARG A 315 3.06 33.15 11.98
CA ARG A 315 2.47 32.11 12.84
C ARG A 315 2.01 30.95 11.98
N VAL A 316 2.38 29.74 12.40
CA VAL A 316 1.80 28.50 11.82
C VAL A 316 0.36 28.43 12.30
N LEU A 317 -0.61 28.42 11.36
CA LEU A 317 -1.97 28.03 11.68
C LEU A 317 -1.91 26.57 12.11
N ARG A 318 -2.44 26.26 13.30
CA ARG A 318 -2.44 24.90 13.87
C ARG A 318 -2.91 23.90 12.82
N SER A 319 -2.30 22.71 12.79
CA SER A 319 -2.72 21.64 11.89
C SER A 319 -4.23 21.37 12.08
N GLY A 320 -4.95 21.02 11.02
CA GLY A 320 -6.39 20.81 11.10
C GLY A 320 -6.81 19.82 12.19
N VAL A 321 -6.00 18.79 12.46
CA VAL A 321 -6.21 17.77 13.51
C VAL A 321 -6.21 18.38 14.91
N THR A 322 -5.25 19.26 15.24
CA THR A 322 -5.15 19.86 16.59
C THR A 322 -6.36 20.74 16.91
N ARG A 323 -6.84 21.51 15.93
CA ARG A 323 -8.04 22.34 16.12
C ARG A 323 -9.28 21.46 16.35
N VAL A 324 -9.44 20.41 15.54
CA VAL A 324 -10.57 19.49 15.69
C VAL A 324 -10.52 18.74 17.01
N ARG A 325 -9.31 18.44 17.54
CA ARG A 325 -9.16 17.89 18.90
C ARG A 325 -9.74 18.84 19.95
N GLU A 326 -9.36 20.11 19.92
CA GLU A 326 -9.89 21.12 20.86
C GLU A 326 -11.42 21.26 20.75
N GLU A 327 -11.97 21.23 19.53
CA GLU A 327 -13.40 21.24 19.28
C GLU A 327 -14.10 19.97 19.82
N LEU A 328 -13.47 18.80 19.70
CA LEU A 328 -14.00 17.52 20.24
C LEU A 328 -13.96 17.49 21.76
N GLU A 329 -12.92 18.03 22.40
CA GLU A 329 -12.84 18.17 23.86
C GLU A 329 -13.99 19.04 24.42
N GLY A 330 -14.33 20.12 23.68
CA GLY A 330 -15.48 20.95 24.01
C GLY A 330 -16.84 20.28 23.75
N LEU A 331 -16.92 19.42 22.72
CA LEU A 331 -18.15 18.75 22.31
C LEU A 331 -18.54 17.59 23.23
N VAL A 332 -17.56 16.86 23.77
CA VAL A 332 -17.76 15.73 24.69
C VAL A 332 -16.99 15.98 25.99
N PRO A 333 -17.54 16.83 26.89
CA PRO A 333 -16.89 17.17 28.15
C PRO A 333 -16.58 15.92 28.98
N GLY A 334 -15.33 15.83 29.47
CA GLY A 334 -14.86 14.70 30.26
C GLY A 334 -14.29 13.53 29.45
N ALA A 335 -14.43 13.51 28.13
CA ALA A 335 -13.77 12.53 27.28
C ALA A 335 -12.29 12.87 27.07
N ARG A 336 -11.44 11.87 27.15
CA ARG A 336 -10.02 12.00 26.87
C ARG A 336 -9.79 11.88 25.36
N VAL A 337 -9.46 13.00 24.70
CA VAL A 337 -9.20 13.08 23.26
C VAL A 337 -7.69 13.09 23.00
N VAL A 338 -7.23 12.20 22.13
CA VAL A 338 -5.81 12.07 21.76
C VAL A 338 -5.67 12.17 20.24
N ASP A 339 -4.70 12.95 19.78
CA ASP A 339 -4.33 13.01 18.37
C ASP A 339 -3.23 11.99 18.04
N VAL A 340 -3.36 11.35 16.88
CA VAL A 340 -2.46 10.31 16.38
C VAL A 340 -2.04 10.62 14.96
N ASP A 341 -0.74 10.71 14.77
CA ASP A 341 -0.11 10.88 13.46
C ASP A 341 0.88 9.74 13.15
N THR A 342 1.65 9.89 12.07
CA THR A 342 2.67 8.91 11.68
C THR A 342 3.84 8.82 12.66
N ALA A 343 4.13 9.89 13.40
CA ALA A 343 5.23 9.94 14.38
C ALA A 343 4.84 9.38 15.76
N THR A 344 3.53 9.21 16.02
CA THR A 344 3.03 8.70 17.31
C THR A 344 3.44 7.24 17.48
N ALA A 345 4.37 6.94 18.36
CA ALA A 345 4.86 5.58 18.61
C ALA A 345 3.83 4.73 19.36
N GLU A 346 3.31 5.25 20.47
CA GLU A 346 2.28 4.62 21.29
C GLU A 346 1.08 5.55 21.44
N VAL A 347 -0.12 4.97 21.39
CA VAL A 347 -1.37 5.69 21.56
C VAL A 347 -1.77 5.59 23.03
N PRO A 348 -1.80 6.71 23.78
CA PRO A 348 -2.23 6.73 25.17
C PRO A 348 -3.67 6.23 25.33
N GLU A 349 -4.08 5.96 26.57
CA GLU A 349 -5.49 5.73 26.83
C GLU A 349 -6.31 6.94 26.43
N ALA A 350 -7.40 6.71 25.70
CA ALA A 350 -8.29 7.74 25.20
C ALA A 350 -9.69 7.16 25.02
N ASP A 351 -10.69 8.01 25.12
CA ASP A 351 -12.06 7.71 24.75
C ASP A 351 -12.31 8.03 23.27
N ILE A 352 -11.62 9.07 22.77
CA ILE A 352 -11.64 9.49 21.39
C ILE A 352 -10.21 9.63 20.87
N VAL A 353 -9.92 8.96 19.78
CA VAL A 353 -8.68 9.15 19.00
C VAL A 353 -9.04 9.94 17.73
N ILE A 354 -8.31 11.02 17.48
CA ILE A 354 -8.38 11.72 16.18
C ILE A 354 -7.05 11.61 15.47
N GLY A 355 -7.09 11.36 14.16
CA GLY A 355 -5.86 11.27 13.38
C GLY A 355 -6.12 11.16 11.89
N THR A 356 -5.03 11.03 11.14
CA THR A 356 -5.08 10.68 9.72
C THR A 356 -5.32 9.18 9.57
N GLU A 357 -5.29 8.68 8.34
CA GLU A 357 -5.28 7.24 8.02
C GLU A 357 -4.29 6.44 8.91
N ALA A 358 -3.20 7.06 9.38
CA ALA A 358 -2.23 6.43 10.28
C ALA A 358 -2.88 5.83 11.54
N ALA A 359 -3.97 6.42 12.05
CA ALA A 359 -4.70 5.90 13.21
C ALA A 359 -5.32 4.51 12.94
N LEU A 360 -5.76 4.24 11.71
CA LEU A 360 -6.37 2.96 11.32
C LEU A 360 -5.36 1.80 11.30
N HIS A 361 -4.06 2.10 11.21
CA HIS A 361 -2.99 1.10 11.17
C HIS A 361 -2.37 0.80 12.55
N ARG A 362 -2.78 1.52 13.61
CA ARG A 362 -2.20 1.33 14.95
C ARG A 362 -2.71 0.05 15.63
N ALA A 363 -1.79 -0.87 15.90
CA ALA A 363 -2.11 -2.12 16.59
C ALA A 363 -2.68 -1.89 17.99
N SER A 364 -2.26 -0.82 18.70
CA SER A 364 -2.78 -0.43 20.00
C SER A 364 -4.26 -0.04 19.94
N ILE A 365 -4.68 0.71 18.92
CA ILE A 365 -6.08 1.07 18.68
C ILE A 365 -6.90 -0.19 18.36
N ARG A 366 -6.42 -1.04 17.46
CA ARG A 366 -7.11 -2.29 17.10
C ARG A 366 -7.33 -3.21 18.29
N ARG A 367 -6.34 -3.37 19.19
CA ARG A 367 -6.48 -4.20 20.41
C ARG A 367 -7.59 -3.72 21.34
N ARG A 368 -7.90 -2.43 21.31
CA ARG A 368 -8.97 -1.80 22.13
C ARG A 368 -10.36 -1.98 21.53
N ARG A 369 -10.48 -2.59 20.33
CA ARG A 369 -11.75 -2.89 19.66
C ARG A 369 -12.67 -1.68 19.61
N PRO A 370 -12.38 -0.66 18.78
CA PRO A 370 -13.22 0.54 18.68
C PRO A 370 -14.69 0.21 18.42
N ALA A 371 -15.60 1.03 18.96
CA ALA A 371 -17.02 0.92 18.73
C ALA A 371 -17.50 1.83 17.59
N LEU A 372 -16.78 2.90 17.34
CA LEU A 372 -17.06 3.90 16.32
C LEU A 372 -15.81 4.23 15.53
N VAL A 373 -15.94 4.24 14.21
CA VAL A 373 -15.00 4.91 13.29
C VAL A 373 -15.76 5.98 12.54
N ALA A 374 -15.32 7.24 12.60
CA ALA A 374 -15.97 8.37 11.95
C ALA A 374 -15.03 9.07 10.97
N TYR A 375 -15.42 9.17 9.71
CA TYR A 375 -14.73 9.96 8.69
C TYR A 375 -15.33 11.36 8.67
N LEU A 376 -14.52 12.36 9.06
CA LEU A 376 -15.00 13.72 9.29
C LEU A 376 -15.19 14.52 8.00
N ASP A 377 -14.45 14.17 6.95
CA ASP A 377 -14.48 14.81 5.63
C ASP A 377 -14.02 13.81 4.56
N LEU A 378 -14.95 13.01 4.04
CA LEU A 378 -14.62 12.01 3.03
C LEU A 378 -14.43 12.62 1.64
N ASP A 379 -15.01 13.80 1.38
CA ASP A 379 -15.01 14.43 0.06
C ASP A 379 -13.59 14.69 -0.46
N GLN A 380 -12.64 14.95 0.45
CA GLN A 380 -11.22 15.14 0.08
C GLN A 380 -10.59 13.90 -0.56
N GLU A 381 -11.02 12.71 -0.16
CA GLU A 381 -10.53 11.45 -0.75
C GLU A 381 -11.27 11.13 -2.04
N LEU A 382 -12.60 11.33 -2.07
CA LEU A 382 -13.42 11.05 -3.24
C LEU A 382 -13.12 11.98 -4.42
N LEU A 383 -12.83 13.26 -4.13
CA LEU A 383 -12.56 14.31 -5.13
C LEU A 383 -11.05 14.56 -5.34
N ALA A 384 -10.19 13.72 -4.79
CA ALA A 384 -8.75 13.88 -4.99
C ALA A 384 -8.40 13.74 -6.49
N PRO A 385 -7.53 14.61 -7.04
CA PRO A 385 -7.14 14.56 -8.46
C PRO A 385 -6.16 13.40 -8.71
N ARG A 386 -6.65 12.18 -8.59
CA ARG A 386 -5.89 10.92 -8.75
C ARG A 386 -6.76 9.91 -9.46
N TYR A 387 -6.17 9.18 -10.42
CA TYR A 387 -6.93 8.16 -11.16
C TYR A 387 -7.44 7.01 -10.30
N ARG A 388 -6.87 6.80 -9.09
CA ARG A 388 -7.28 5.77 -8.11
C ARG A 388 -8.14 6.33 -6.96
N ALA A 389 -8.64 7.57 -7.06
CA ALA A 389 -9.30 8.24 -5.93
C ALA A 389 -10.46 7.42 -5.34
N ALA A 390 -11.36 6.90 -6.17
CA ALA A 390 -12.51 6.11 -5.71
C ALA A 390 -12.06 4.78 -5.09
N ALA A 391 -11.11 4.06 -5.70
CA ALA A 391 -10.57 2.82 -5.16
C ALA A 391 -9.86 3.04 -3.81
N GLN A 392 -9.06 4.12 -3.69
CA GLN A 392 -8.37 4.48 -2.45
C GLN A 392 -9.34 4.89 -1.34
N ALA A 393 -10.35 5.68 -1.67
CA ALA A 393 -11.40 6.06 -0.71
C ALA A 393 -12.18 4.82 -0.23
N HIS A 394 -12.49 3.90 -1.13
CA HIS A 394 -13.16 2.64 -0.79
C HIS A 394 -12.30 1.77 0.13
N TRP A 395 -11.00 1.65 -0.17
CA TRP A 395 -10.05 0.95 0.70
C TRP A 395 -9.93 1.62 2.08
N LEU A 396 -9.85 2.94 2.14
CA LEU A 396 -9.80 3.71 3.39
C LEU A 396 -11.02 3.41 4.29
N LEU A 397 -12.22 3.41 3.71
CA LEU A 397 -13.46 3.06 4.43
C LEU A 397 -13.45 1.60 4.88
N THR A 398 -12.95 0.70 4.04
CA THR A 398 -12.78 -0.72 4.36
C THR A 398 -11.81 -0.93 5.52
N ARG A 399 -10.72 -0.16 5.60
CA ARG A 399 -9.79 -0.20 6.74
C ARG A 399 -10.46 0.22 8.03
N GLY A 400 -11.30 1.26 8.01
CA GLY A 400 -12.13 1.64 9.15
C GLY A 400 -13.11 0.54 9.55
N ALA A 401 -13.76 -0.10 8.60
CA ALA A 401 -14.64 -1.24 8.86
C ALA A 401 -13.87 -2.42 9.49
N GLN A 402 -12.68 -2.73 8.99
CA GLN A 402 -11.81 -3.77 9.57
C GLN A 402 -11.36 -3.46 11.00
N LEU A 403 -11.22 -2.19 11.35
CA LEU A 403 -10.85 -1.79 12.71
C LEU A 403 -11.97 -2.09 13.71
N LEU A 404 -13.22 -2.11 13.24
CA LEU A 404 -14.41 -2.46 14.03
C LEU A 404 -14.59 -3.99 14.19
N SER A 405 -13.74 -4.82 13.55
CA SER A 405 -13.80 -6.27 13.71
C SER A 405 -13.52 -6.69 15.16
N GLY A 406 -14.18 -7.75 15.62
CA GLY A 406 -14.07 -8.23 17.00
C GLY A 406 -15.13 -7.67 17.96
N ARG A 407 -16.04 -6.83 17.45
CA ARG A 407 -17.31 -6.48 18.11
C ARG A 407 -18.50 -6.99 17.28
N PRO A 408 -19.65 -7.27 17.92
CA PRO A 408 -20.88 -7.55 17.19
C PRO A 408 -21.25 -6.39 16.26
N ARG A 409 -21.81 -6.70 15.08
CA ARG A 409 -22.22 -5.70 14.09
C ARG A 409 -23.12 -4.59 14.69
N ARG A 410 -24.03 -4.97 15.62
CA ARG A 410 -24.92 -4.02 16.30
C ARG A 410 -24.20 -2.96 17.16
N GLU A 411 -22.98 -3.27 17.61
CA GLU A 411 -22.11 -2.42 18.45
C GLU A 411 -21.01 -1.73 17.64
N SER A 412 -20.99 -1.95 16.32
CA SER A 412 -19.98 -1.43 15.41
C SER A 412 -20.61 -0.40 14.49
N LEU A 413 -20.16 0.85 14.57
CA LEU A 413 -20.68 1.95 13.74
C LEU A 413 -19.56 2.58 12.91
N LEU A 414 -19.77 2.64 11.61
CA LEU A 414 -18.98 3.44 10.68
C LEU A 414 -19.79 4.67 10.29
N LEU A 415 -19.35 5.86 10.70
CA LEU A 415 -19.98 7.12 10.38
C LEU A 415 -19.18 7.85 9.30
N VAL A 416 -19.86 8.32 8.27
CA VAL A 416 -19.24 9.02 7.14
C VAL A 416 -19.95 10.36 6.92
N GLN A 417 -19.19 11.45 7.02
CA GLN A 417 -19.66 12.79 6.67
C GLN A 417 -19.23 13.14 5.25
N THR A 418 -20.18 13.55 4.39
CA THR A 418 -19.93 13.86 2.99
C THR A 418 -20.97 14.81 2.41
N ARG A 419 -20.57 15.62 1.43
CA ARG A 419 -21.46 16.44 0.59
C ARG A 419 -21.85 15.73 -0.71
N ILE A 420 -21.34 14.53 -0.95
CA ILE A 420 -21.63 13.72 -2.13
C ILE A 420 -22.11 12.31 -1.73
N PRO A 421 -23.20 12.20 -0.95
CA PRO A 421 -23.69 10.93 -0.44
C PRO A 421 -24.08 9.94 -1.54
N ASP A 422 -24.39 10.42 -2.74
CA ASP A 422 -24.77 9.60 -3.90
C ASP A 422 -23.55 9.03 -4.66
N HIS A 423 -22.32 9.34 -4.24
CA HIS A 423 -21.12 8.79 -4.85
C HIS A 423 -21.08 7.26 -4.73
N VAL A 424 -20.67 6.57 -5.81
CA VAL A 424 -20.69 5.10 -5.90
C VAL A 424 -20.01 4.41 -4.70
N VAL A 425 -18.90 4.95 -4.20
CA VAL A 425 -18.18 4.43 -3.02
C VAL A 425 -19.02 4.50 -1.75
N VAL A 426 -19.75 5.61 -1.54
CA VAL A 426 -20.62 5.80 -0.37
C VAL A 426 -21.80 4.83 -0.45
N GLN A 427 -22.41 4.71 -1.61
CA GLN A 427 -23.54 3.81 -1.85
C GLN A 427 -23.15 2.33 -1.72
N ALA A 428 -21.98 1.95 -2.20
CA ALA A 428 -21.43 0.60 -2.03
C ALA A 428 -21.24 0.25 -0.55
N LEU A 429 -20.69 1.19 0.22
CA LEU A 429 -20.48 1.03 1.67
C LEU A 429 -21.83 0.83 2.41
N VAL A 430 -22.86 1.64 2.09
CA VAL A 430 -24.19 1.54 2.71
C VAL A 430 -24.86 0.21 2.39
N ARG A 431 -24.69 -0.28 1.16
CA ARG A 431 -25.25 -1.58 0.74
C ARG A 431 -24.47 -2.77 1.28
N GLY A 432 -23.19 -2.56 1.65
CA GLY A 432 -22.25 -3.63 1.96
C GLY A 432 -21.90 -4.46 0.72
N ASP A 433 -21.87 -3.83 -0.46
CA ASP A 433 -21.55 -4.46 -1.74
C ASP A 433 -20.49 -3.65 -2.49
N PRO A 434 -19.25 -4.14 -2.60
CA PRO A 434 -18.16 -3.46 -3.27
C PRO A 434 -18.20 -3.56 -4.81
N ALA A 435 -18.99 -4.45 -5.41
CA ALA A 435 -18.98 -4.71 -6.84
C ALA A 435 -19.21 -3.45 -7.71
N PRO A 436 -20.18 -2.55 -7.39
CA PRO A 436 -20.39 -1.36 -8.21
C PRO A 436 -19.18 -0.42 -8.31
N VAL A 437 -18.35 -0.36 -7.26
CA VAL A 437 -17.10 0.43 -7.30
C VAL A 437 -16.08 -0.24 -8.21
N ALA A 438 -15.94 -1.56 -8.10
CA ALA A 438 -15.02 -2.34 -8.92
C ALA A 438 -15.38 -2.24 -10.42
N GLU A 439 -16.65 -2.34 -10.77
CA GLU A 439 -17.15 -2.20 -12.13
C GLU A 439 -16.89 -0.79 -12.69
N ALA A 440 -17.24 0.26 -11.93
CA ALA A 440 -16.99 1.65 -12.33
C ALA A 440 -15.49 1.93 -12.54
N GLU A 441 -14.62 1.42 -11.66
CA GLU A 441 -13.17 1.55 -11.79
C GLU A 441 -12.62 0.78 -13.01
N LEU A 442 -13.13 -0.43 -13.28
CA LEU A 442 -12.76 -1.22 -14.46
C LEU A 442 -13.06 -0.46 -15.75
N ASP A 443 -14.27 0.08 -15.89
CA ASP A 443 -14.71 0.81 -17.06
C ASP A 443 -13.94 2.12 -17.23
N TYR A 444 -13.76 2.88 -16.16
CA TYR A 444 -13.01 4.12 -16.15
C TYR A 444 -11.55 3.90 -16.61
N ARG A 445 -10.86 2.93 -16.00
CA ARG A 445 -9.46 2.67 -16.33
C ARG A 445 -9.28 2.07 -17.71
N ARG A 446 -10.22 1.24 -18.18
CA ARG A 446 -10.21 0.71 -19.54
C ARG A 446 -10.37 1.84 -20.57
N THR A 447 -11.34 2.72 -20.35
CA THR A 447 -11.62 3.84 -21.26
C THR A 447 -10.43 4.80 -21.39
N LEU A 448 -9.72 5.06 -20.29
CA LEU A 448 -8.59 5.99 -20.27
C LEU A 448 -7.23 5.30 -20.40
N ALA A 449 -7.21 4.00 -20.66
CA ALA A 449 -6.00 3.18 -20.72
C ALA A 449 -5.09 3.36 -19.48
N TYR A 450 -5.66 3.55 -18.31
CA TYR A 450 -4.90 3.54 -17.05
C TYR A 450 -4.56 2.09 -16.61
N PRO A 451 -3.51 1.91 -15.76
CA PRO A 451 -3.17 0.58 -15.27
C PRO A 451 -4.37 -0.16 -14.65
N PRO A 452 -4.59 -1.44 -14.98
CA PRO A 452 -3.72 -2.36 -15.72
C PRO A 452 -3.97 -2.42 -17.24
N PHE A 453 -4.82 -1.57 -17.82
CA PHE A 453 -5.13 -1.54 -19.26
C PHE A 453 -4.13 -0.73 -20.07
N GLY A 454 -3.25 -0.03 -19.44
CA GLY A 454 -2.07 0.66 -19.91
C GLY A 454 -1.03 0.66 -18.82
N ALA A 455 0.05 1.43 -18.99
CA ALA A 455 1.12 1.56 -18.02
C ALA A 455 1.50 3.02 -17.80
N LEU A 456 1.85 3.35 -16.56
CA LEU A 456 2.09 4.72 -16.15
C LEU A 456 3.37 4.81 -15.30
N ALA A 457 4.19 5.84 -15.54
CA ALA A 457 5.31 6.18 -14.68
C ALA A 457 5.38 7.68 -14.43
N GLU A 458 5.71 8.08 -13.22
CA GLU A 458 6.11 9.44 -12.89
C GLU A 458 7.63 9.53 -12.91
N LEU A 459 8.18 10.50 -13.64
CA LEU A 459 9.59 10.85 -13.63
C LEU A 459 9.78 12.15 -12.85
N ALA A 460 10.80 12.20 -11.99
CA ALA A 460 11.18 13.40 -11.25
C ALA A 460 12.71 13.53 -11.20
N GLY A 461 13.21 14.74 -11.37
CA GLY A 461 14.66 14.99 -11.38
C GLY A 461 15.02 16.46 -11.55
N GLY A 462 16.32 16.74 -11.63
CA GLY A 462 16.79 18.08 -12.00
C GLY A 462 16.43 18.40 -13.46
N ASP A 463 16.28 19.70 -13.75
CA ASP A 463 15.77 20.17 -15.04
C ASP A 463 16.52 19.59 -16.25
N GLU A 464 17.85 19.63 -16.25
CA GLU A 464 18.67 19.10 -17.35
C GLU A 464 18.55 17.58 -17.50
N SER A 465 18.62 16.85 -16.40
CA SER A 465 18.57 15.39 -16.42
C SER A 465 17.18 14.85 -16.78
N LEU A 466 16.12 15.54 -16.33
CA LEU A 466 14.74 15.22 -16.69
C LEU A 466 14.47 15.58 -18.15
N ALA A 467 14.91 16.76 -18.63
CA ALA A 467 14.77 17.17 -20.02
C ALA A 467 15.46 16.18 -20.98
N ALA A 468 16.69 15.75 -20.67
CA ALA A 468 17.42 14.76 -21.47
C ALA A 468 16.68 13.42 -21.52
N THR A 469 16.11 12.97 -20.39
CA THR A 469 15.30 11.74 -20.35
C THR A 469 14.05 11.87 -21.22
N ILE A 470 13.35 12.99 -21.12
CA ILE A 470 12.12 13.27 -21.91
C ILE A 470 12.45 13.32 -23.40
N ALA A 471 13.54 14.01 -23.79
CA ALA A 471 13.98 14.07 -25.17
C ALA A 471 14.26 12.67 -25.74
N ALA A 472 15.02 11.86 -24.98
CA ALA A 472 15.32 10.48 -25.36
C ALA A 472 14.04 9.61 -25.51
N LEU A 473 13.08 9.75 -24.60
CA LEU A 473 11.79 9.04 -24.68
C LEU A 473 11.01 9.43 -25.95
N ARG A 474 10.93 10.72 -26.26
CA ARG A 474 10.22 11.23 -27.44
C ARG A 474 10.89 10.83 -28.75
N GLU A 475 12.22 10.74 -28.77
CA GLU A 475 13.01 10.38 -29.95
C GLU A 475 13.05 8.87 -30.21
N ARG A 476 13.19 8.05 -29.16
CA ARG A 476 13.58 6.64 -29.28
C ARG A 476 12.50 5.64 -28.90
N ALA A 477 11.49 6.06 -28.10
CA ALA A 477 10.46 5.15 -27.63
C ALA A 477 9.19 5.28 -28.46
N THR A 478 8.87 4.24 -29.24
CA THR A 478 7.60 4.16 -29.98
C THR A 478 6.47 3.72 -29.05
N GLY A 479 5.27 4.28 -29.22
CA GLY A 479 4.09 3.91 -28.43
C GLY A 479 4.08 4.44 -26.99
N VAL A 480 4.95 5.41 -26.69
CA VAL A 480 5.02 6.07 -25.38
C VAL A 480 4.63 7.54 -25.52
N GLN A 481 3.77 8.00 -24.63
CA GLN A 481 3.38 9.40 -24.53
C GLN A 481 4.00 10.04 -23.29
N VAL A 482 4.54 11.26 -23.43
CA VAL A 482 5.17 11.99 -22.32
C VAL A 482 4.45 13.31 -22.11
N PHE A 483 3.87 13.50 -20.92
CA PHE A 483 3.19 14.69 -20.49
C PHE A 483 4.08 15.50 -19.53
N GLY A 484 4.10 16.80 -19.70
CA GLY A 484 4.98 17.70 -18.97
C GLY A 484 6.30 17.97 -19.70
N PRO A 485 7.36 18.48 -18.99
CA PRO A 485 7.45 18.58 -17.53
C PRO A 485 6.62 19.71 -16.91
N ALA A 486 6.15 19.49 -15.68
CA ALA A 486 5.57 20.49 -14.83
C ALA A 486 6.09 20.29 -13.40
N ASP A 487 6.51 21.35 -12.72
CA ASP A 487 7.04 21.31 -11.34
C ASP A 487 8.14 20.25 -11.14
N GLY A 488 9.07 20.12 -12.09
CA GLY A 488 10.17 19.15 -12.03
C GLY A 488 9.72 17.67 -12.18
N ARG A 489 8.52 17.43 -12.71
CA ARG A 489 7.94 16.11 -12.93
C ARG A 489 7.40 15.94 -14.33
N ALA A 490 7.42 14.72 -14.83
CA ALA A 490 6.78 14.34 -16.08
C ALA A 490 6.05 13.01 -15.89
N LEU A 491 4.96 12.82 -16.64
CA LEU A 491 4.20 11.59 -16.65
C LEU A 491 4.46 10.87 -17.99
N VAL A 492 4.71 9.58 -17.89
CA VAL A 492 4.97 8.70 -19.05
C VAL A 492 3.88 7.65 -19.09
N HIS A 493 3.17 7.57 -20.21
CA HIS A 493 2.12 6.60 -20.45
C HIS A 493 2.52 5.68 -21.63
N ALA A 494 2.25 4.39 -21.51
CA ALA A 494 2.45 3.39 -22.54
C ALA A 494 1.25 2.44 -22.63
N ALA A 495 1.16 1.72 -23.75
CA ALA A 495 0.07 0.78 -24.00
C ALA A 495 0.03 -0.37 -22.98
N ASP A 496 1.19 -0.80 -22.51
CA ASP A 496 1.34 -1.87 -21.53
C ASP A 496 2.63 -1.71 -20.71
N ALA A 497 2.79 -2.57 -19.73
CA ALA A 497 3.90 -2.57 -18.81
C ALA A 497 5.26 -2.88 -19.47
N ASP A 498 5.28 -3.76 -20.44
CA ASP A 498 6.51 -4.19 -21.12
C ASP A 498 7.04 -3.07 -22.02
N ALA A 499 6.16 -2.41 -22.75
CA ALA A 499 6.48 -1.23 -23.56
C ALA A 499 7.04 -0.09 -22.68
N LEU A 500 6.40 0.19 -21.54
CA LEU A 500 6.90 1.19 -20.60
C LEU A 500 8.27 0.83 -20.04
N SER A 501 8.45 -0.43 -19.60
CA SER A 501 9.71 -0.90 -19.00
C SER A 501 10.85 -0.87 -20.00
N ALA A 502 10.61 -1.29 -21.24
CA ALA A 502 11.59 -1.24 -22.33
C ALA A 502 12.01 0.21 -22.65
N ALA A 503 11.03 1.13 -22.76
CA ALA A 503 11.29 2.54 -23.02
C ALA A 503 12.11 3.18 -21.89
N LEU A 504 11.74 2.93 -20.63
CA LEU A 504 12.46 3.46 -19.48
C LEU A 504 13.86 2.85 -19.36
N ALA A 505 14.04 1.56 -19.64
CA ALA A 505 15.36 0.91 -19.62
C ALA A 505 16.32 1.51 -20.66
N ALA A 506 15.81 1.87 -21.84
CA ALA A 506 16.60 2.50 -22.88
C ALA A 506 16.94 3.97 -22.63
N CYS A 507 16.02 4.73 -22.01
CA CYS A 507 16.12 6.20 -21.97
C CYS A 507 16.59 6.76 -20.62
N LEU A 508 16.24 6.13 -19.47
CA LEU A 508 16.67 6.61 -18.15
C LEU A 508 18.19 6.71 -17.97
N PRO A 509 19.04 5.79 -18.50
CA PRO A 509 20.48 5.90 -18.35
C PRO A 509 21.04 7.21 -18.92
N LEU A 510 20.45 7.74 -20.00
CA LEU A 510 20.91 8.98 -20.64
C LEU A 510 20.70 10.20 -19.74
N GLY A 511 19.57 10.35 -19.11
CA GLY A 511 19.33 11.41 -18.13
C GLY A 511 20.11 11.20 -16.83
N ARG A 512 20.24 9.96 -16.38
CA ARG A 512 21.00 9.60 -15.18
C ARG A 512 22.50 9.85 -15.32
N ALA A 513 23.03 9.88 -16.53
CA ALA A 513 24.42 10.27 -16.80
C ALA A 513 24.68 11.78 -16.54
N ILE A 514 23.62 12.60 -16.62
CA ILE A 514 23.67 14.05 -16.37
C ILE A 514 23.39 14.36 -14.90
N GLY A 515 22.40 13.67 -14.32
CA GLY A 515 21.99 13.92 -12.94
C GLY A 515 20.96 12.89 -12.45
N ARG A 516 20.45 13.10 -11.24
CA ARG A 516 19.51 12.17 -10.62
C ARG A 516 18.14 12.24 -11.31
N VAL A 517 17.68 11.11 -11.85
CA VAL A 517 16.28 10.92 -12.31
C VAL A 517 15.68 9.73 -11.56
N ARG A 518 14.58 9.99 -10.87
CA ARG A 518 13.75 8.99 -10.21
C ARG A 518 12.60 8.62 -11.12
N ALA A 519 12.35 7.33 -11.30
CA ALA A 519 11.15 6.80 -11.90
C ALA A 519 10.30 6.10 -10.83
N VAL A 520 9.01 6.41 -10.82
CA VAL A 520 7.99 5.74 -10.00
C VAL A 520 7.02 5.09 -10.97
N VAL A 521 7.17 3.80 -11.18
CA VAL A 521 6.30 3.02 -12.05
C VAL A 521 5.08 2.59 -11.25
N ASP A 522 3.89 2.60 -11.87
CA ASP A 522 2.59 2.36 -11.26
C ASP A 522 2.34 3.28 -10.04
N PRO A 523 2.51 4.60 -10.18
CA PRO A 523 2.45 5.53 -9.06
C PRO A 523 1.07 5.45 -8.37
N PRO A 524 1.02 5.31 -7.04
CA PRO A 524 -0.26 5.17 -6.34
C PRO A 524 -1.07 6.48 -6.31
N ARG A 525 -0.43 7.61 -6.56
CA ARG A 525 -1.01 8.93 -6.31
C ARG A 525 -0.70 9.96 -7.41
N VAL A 526 -1.09 9.62 -8.62
CA VAL A 526 -1.03 10.49 -9.81
C VAL A 526 -2.41 10.69 -10.39
#